data_8dd7e10aa1c25b42f4ee5004950c29cd
#
_entry.id   8dd7e10aa1c25b42f4ee5004950c29cd
#
_cell.length_a   1.000
_cell.length_b   1.000
_cell.length_c   1.000
_cell.angle_alpha   90.00
_cell.angle_beta   90.00
_cell.angle_gamma   90.00
#
_symmetry.space_group_name_H-M   'P 1'
#
loop_
_entity.id
_entity.type
_entity.pdbx_description
1 polymer ?
#
loop_
_entity_poly.entity_id
_entity_poly.type
_entity_poly.pdbx_seq_one_letter_code
_entity_poly.pdbx_strand_id
1 'polypeptide(L)'
;MLKPLLGAGLLLIATAGSALAQIPPSQVRAANLARMEAERLNGGLSKYFTASCMHRSGGGDCLVDESPNGYLFNFLGGAPGWEVNQQSATVQTKILIGPEGNRVKEVIYNGTPQ
;
A
#
# COMPACT_ATOMS: atom_id res chain seq x y z
N MET A 1 54.02 -5.04 29.17
CA MET A 1 53.57 -4.82 28.84
C MET A 1 52.38 -4.64 28.34
N LEU A 2 52.03 -4.64 27.91
CA LEU A 2 51.19 -4.39 27.49
C LEU A 2 50.13 -4.35 26.98
N LYS A 3 49.61 -4.27 26.56
CA LYS A 3 48.79 -4.21 26.11
C LYS A 3 47.82 -3.99 25.61
N PRO A 4 47.43 -3.96 25.42
CA PRO A 4 46.66 -3.71 24.96
C PRO A 4 45.62 -3.72 24.59
N LEU A 5 45.26 -3.65 24.24
CA LEU A 5 44.43 -3.58 23.84
C LEU A 5 43.49 -3.45 23.39
N LEU A 6 43.23 -3.36 23.10
CA LEU A 6 42.53 -3.23 22.66
C LEU A 6 41.57 -3.17 22.17
N GLY A 7 41.27 -3.02 21.91
CA GLY A 7 40.63 -2.95 21.32
C GLY A 7 39.49 -3.09 21.09
N ALA A 8 39.28 -3.08 21.02
CA ALA A 8 38.44 -3.25 20.75
C ALA A 8 37.40 -2.87 20.45
N GLY A 9 37.04 -2.62 20.22
CA GLY A 9 36.29 -2.30 19.79
C GLY A 9 35.36 -2.19 19.25
N LEU A 10 35.32 -2.18 19.00
CA LEU A 10 34.67 -2.02 18.42
C LEU A 10 33.68 -2.07 17.91
N LEU A 11 33.42 -2.21 17.71
CA LEU A 11 32.69 -2.23 17.18
C LEU A 11 31.66 -2.22 16.85
N LEU A 12 31.31 -2.24 16.67
CA LEU A 12 30.49 -2.31 16.35
C LEU A 12 29.55 -1.97 16.01
N ILE A 13 29.22 -1.77 15.75
CA ILE A 13 28.57 -1.31 15.48
C ILE A 13 27.78 -1.22 14.66
N ALA A 14 27.87 -1.22 14.20
CA ALA A 14 27.35 -1.14 13.31
C ALA A 14 26.20 -1.34 13.03
N THR A 15 25.92 -1.58 12.90
CA THR A 15 24.94 -2.00 12.66
C THR A 15 23.89 -1.40 12.51
N ALA A 16 23.86 -0.86 12.79
CA ALA A 16 22.93 -0.38 12.79
C ALA A 16 22.19 -0.13 11.85
N GLY A 17 21.97 0.22 11.55
CA GLY A 17 21.35 0.63 10.76
C GLY A 17 20.47 0.33 9.97
N SER A 18 20.39 -0.29 9.53
CA SER A 18 19.63 -0.54 8.57
C SER A 18 18.37 -0.92 8.80
N ALA A 19 17.78 -0.45 9.61
CA ALA A 19 16.47 -0.84 9.83
C ALA A 19 15.60 -0.30 8.80
N LEU A 20 15.36 -0.99 7.81
CA LEU A 20 14.32 -0.65 6.90
C LEU A 20 13.01 -0.95 7.55
N ALA A 21 12.14 0.02 7.57
CA ALA A 21 10.80 -0.18 8.06
C ALA A 21 10.11 -1.17 7.15
N GLN A 22 9.60 -2.23 7.72
CA GLN A 22 8.85 -3.21 6.96
C GLN A 22 7.39 -2.83 6.97
N ILE A 23 6.71 -3.13 5.88
CA ILE A 23 5.28 -2.92 5.79
C ILE A 23 4.60 -4.00 6.61
N PRO A 24 3.72 -3.63 7.55
CA PRO A 24 3.03 -4.64 8.36
C PRO A 24 2.22 -5.60 7.50
N PRO A 25 2.15 -6.88 7.87
CA PRO A 25 1.31 -7.82 7.13
C PRO A 25 -0.14 -7.38 7.01
N SER A 26 -0.68 -6.72 8.03
CA SER A 26 -2.05 -6.21 7.97
C SER A 26 -2.22 -5.18 6.87
N GLN A 27 -1.23 -4.33 6.65
CA GLN A 27 -1.29 -3.33 5.59
C GLN A 27 -1.21 -3.98 4.21
N VAL A 28 -0.37 -5.02 4.07
CA VAL A 28 -0.27 -5.75 2.81
C VAL A 28 -1.62 -6.39 2.48
N ARG A 29 -2.24 -7.03 3.45
CA ARG A 29 -3.57 -7.63 3.26
C ARG A 29 -4.60 -6.56 2.93
N ALA A 30 -4.55 -5.43 3.64
CA ALA A 30 -5.51 -4.36 3.45
C ALA A 30 -5.45 -3.80 2.02
N ALA A 31 -4.25 -3.57 1.51
CA ALA A 31 -4.08 -3.05 0.16
C ALA A 31 -4.62 -4.05 -0.87
N ASN A 32 -4.32 -5.33 -0.70
CA ASN A 32 -4.82 -6.35 -1.60
C ASN A 32 -6.35 -6.41 -1.56
N LEU A 33 -6.93 -6.34 -0.37
CA LEU A 33 -8.37 -6.38 -0.22
C LEU A 33 -9.03 -5.15 -0.85
N ALA A 34 -8.46 -3.98 -0.64
CA ALA A 34 -8.98 -2.74 -1.24
C ALA A 34 -8.96 -2.82 -2.76
N ARG A 35 -7.85 -3.32 -3.32
CA ARG A 35 -7.73 -3.47 -4.77
C ARG A 35 -8.77 -4.45 -5.30
N MET A 36 -8.91 -5.60 -4.66
CA MET A 36 -9.86 -6.62 -5.10
C MET A 36 -11.29 -6.14 -5.01
N GLU A 37 -11.61 -5.38 -3.99
CA GLU A 37 -12.95 -4.82 -3.87
C GLU A 37 -13.22 -3.81 -4.98
N ALA A 38 -12.26 -2.96 -5.31
CA ALA A 38 -12.41 -2.02 -6.42
C ALA A 38 -12.59 -2.76 -7.74
N GLU A 39 -11.83 -3.82 -7.94
CA GLU A 39 -11.97 -4.66 -9.14
C GLU A 39 -13.40 -5.22 -9.23
N ARG A 40 -13.90 -5.73 -8.13
CA ARG A 40 -15.25 -6.28 -8.10
C ARG A 40 -16.31 -5.20 -8.38
N LEU A 41 -16.16 -4.05 -7.77
CA LEU A 41 -17.13 -2.97 -7.92
C LEU A 41 -17.19 -2.43 -9.35
N ASN A 42 -16.08 -2.53 -10.07
CA ASN A 42 -15.97 -1.88 -11.37
C ASN A 42 -15.97 -2.85 -12.55
N GLY A 43 -16.46 -4.06 -12.33
CA GLY A 43 -16.74 -4.99 -13.42
C GLY A 43 -15.69 -6.04 -13.68
N GLY A 44 -14.68 -6.14 -12.83
CA GLY A 44 -13.65 -7.17 -12.94
C GLY A 44 -12.48 -6.75 -13.83
N LEU A 45 -11.48 -7.62 -13.88
CA LEU A 45 -10.21 -7.29 -14.51
C LEU A 45 -10.30 -7.18 -16.05
N SER A 46 -11.36 -7.65 -16.64
CA SER A 46 -11.55 -7.47 -18.10
C SER A 46 -12.00 -6.05 -18.42
N LYS A 47 -12.47 -5.29 -17.43
CA LYS A 47 -13.01 -3.94 -17.66
C LYS A 47 -12.31 -2.88 -16.86
N TYR A 48 -11.54 -3.25 -15.84
CA TYR A 48 -11.05 -2.30 -14.86
C TYR A 48 -9.68 -2.71 -14.35
N PHE A 49 -8.81 -1.73 -14.16
CA PHE A 49 -7.50 -1.93 -13.59
C PHE A 49 -7.15 -0.74 -12.71
N THR A 50 -6.68 -1.01 -11.49
CA THR A 50 -6.30 0.06 -10.57
C THR A 50 -4.98 0.70 -10.99
N ALA A 51 -4.72 1.90 -10.48
CA ALA A 51 -3.42 2.54 -10.60
C ALA A 51 -2.34 1.63 -10.01
N SER A 52 -1.12 1.81 -10.52
CA SER A 52 0.01 0.94 -10.17
C SER A 52 0.33 0.92 -8.69
N CYS A 53 0.03 1.99 -7.96
CA CYS A 53 0.27 2.02 -6.53
C CYS A 53 -0.43 0.88 -5.80
N MET A 54 -1.60 0.46 -6.25
CA MET A 54 -2.34 -0.61 -5.61
C MET A 54 -1.76 -1.99 -5.90
N HIS A 55 -0.82 -2.07 -6.84
CA HIS A 55 -0.11 -3.30 -7.13
C HIS A 55 1.25 -3.37 -6.41
N ARG A 56 1.59 -2.33 -5.66
CA ARG A 56 2.75 -2.36 -4.79
C ARG A 56 2.34 -2.92 -3.44
N SER A 57 3.30 -3.53 -2.77
CA SER A 57 3.05 -4.06 -1.43
C SER A 57 2.59 -2.94 -0.51
N GLY A 58 1.45 -3.12 0.12
CA GLY A 58 0.92 -2.13 1.05
C GLY A 58 0.28 -0.91 0.44
N GLY A 59 0.14 -0.86 -0.89
CA GLY A 59 -0.61 0.21 -1.55
C GLY A 59 0.18 1.47 -1.88
N GLY A 60 1.46 1.52 -1.55
CA GLY A 60 2.30 2.68 -1.88
C GLY A 60 1.65 4.00 -1.47
N ASP A 61 1.73 4.98 -2.35
CA ASP A 61 1.19 6.32 -2.08
C ASP A 61 -0.32 6.36 -2.06
N CYS A 62 -0.98 5.28 -2.43
CA CYS A 62 -2.43 5.23 -2.39
C CYS A 62 -2.98 4.97 -1.00
N LEU A 63 -2.14 4.56 -0.05
CA LEU A 63 -2.51 4.56 1.35
C LEU A 63 -2.41 6.00 1.84
N VAL A 64 -3.54 6.61 2.16
CA VAL A 64 -3.59 8.03 2.50
C VAL A 64 -3.76 8.28 3.98
N ASP A 65 -4.15 7.28 4.74
CA ASP A 65 -4.26 7.42 6.19
C ASP A 65 -4.27 6.05 6.85
N GLU A 66 -3.70 5.96 8.03
CA GLU A 66 -3.86 4.80 8.87
C GLU A 66 -4.08 5.25 10.31
N SER A 67 -5.00 4.56 10.97
CA SER A 67 -5.44 4.93 12.31
C SER A 67 -5.95 3.68 13.00
N PRO A 68 -6.38 3.77 14.27
CA PRO A 68 -7.04 2.63 14.90
C PRO A 68 -8.27 2.14 14.15
N ASN A 69 -8.87 2.97 13.28
CA ASN A 69 -10.00 2.56 12.47
C ASN A 69 -9.60 1.70 11.28
N GLY A 70 -8.33 1.69 10.90
CA GLY A 70 -7.85 0.88 9.81
C GLY A 70 -7.03 1.67 8.81
N TYR A 71 -7.04 1.17 7.58
CA TYR A 71 -6.24 1.70 6.48
C TYR A 71 -7.16 2.33 5.44
N LEU A 72 -6.91 3.59 5.15
CA LEU A 72 -7.70 4.32 4.17
C LEU A 72 -6.92 4.44 2.87
N PHE A 73 -7.49 3.93 1.80
CA PHE A 73 -6.89 4.00 0.46
C PHE A 73 -7.71 4.92 -0.42
N ASN A 74 -7.02 5.66 -1.28
CA ASN A 74 -7.65 6.52 -2.27
C ASN A 74 -6.86 6.38 -3.55
N PHE A 75 -7.49 5.86 -4.60
CA PHE A 75 -6.76 5.54 -5.82
C PHE A 75 -7.64 5.65 -7.06
N LEU A 76 -6.97 5.81 -8.18
CA LEU A 76 -7.61 5.91 -9.48
C LEU A 76 -7.60 4.55 -10.16
N GLY A 77 -8.46 4.42 -11.16
CA GLY A 77 -8.51 3.26 -12.01
C GLY A 77 -9.16 3.62 -13.34
N GLY A 78 -9.11 2.68 -14.26
CA GLY A 78 -9.68 2.88 -15.59
C GLY A 78 -9.70 1.59 -16.37
N ALA A 79 -9.85 1.69 -17.67
CA ALA A 79 -9.81 0.52 -18.54
C ALA A 79 -8.44 -0.15 -18.45
N PRO A 80 -8.37 -1.49 -18.65
CA PRO A 80 -7.07 -2.16 -18.64
C PRO A 80 -6.09 -1.47 -19.58
N GLY A 81 -4.88 -1.21 -19.07
CA GLY A 81 -3.85 -0.52 -19.82
C GLY A 81 -3.92 1.00 -19.79
N TRP A 82 -4.87 1.57 -19.08
CA TRP A 82 -5.09 3.02 -19.11
C TRP A 82 -3.83 3.80 -18.70
N GLU A 83 -3.15 3.36 -17.67
CA GLU A 83 -2.00 4.09 -17.15
C GLU A 83 -0.81 4.00 -18.11
N VAL A 84 -0.54 2.80 -18.60
CA VAL A 84 0.54 2.57 -19.55
C VAL A 84 0.31 3.33 -20.85
N ASN A 85 -0.94 3.42 -21.28
CA ASN A 85 -1.29 4.10 -22.52
C ASN A 85 -1.56 5.58 -22.32
N GLN A 86 -1.31 6.10 -21.11
CA GLN A 86 -1.46 7.51 -20.77
C GLN A 86 -2.89 8.02 -21.00
N GLN A 87 -3.86 7.15 -20.76
CA GLN A 87 -5.26 7.54 -20.82
C GLN A 87 -5.70 8.07 -19.47
N SER A 88 -6.78 8.83 -19.46
CA SER A 88 -7.33 9.36 -18.22
C SER A 88 -7.98 8.26 -17.42
N ALA A 89 -7.84 8.35 -16.10
CA ALA A 89 -8.59 7.48 -15.20
C ALA A 89 -10.08 7.80 -15.32
N THR A 90 -10.91 6.79 -15.19
CA THR A 90 -12.36 6.96 -15.27
C THR A 90 -13.04 6.69 -13.93
N VAL A 91 -12.32 6.14 -12.96
CA VAL A 91 -12.86 5.79 -11.66
C VAL A 91 -11.92 6.26 -10.57
N GLN A 92 -12.47 6.73 -9.48
CA GLN A 92 -11.75 6.95 -8.23
C GLN A 92 -12.42 6.14 -7.15
N THR A 93 -11.64 5.44 -6.34
CA THR A 93 -12.16 4.66 -5.22
C THR A 93 -11.50 5.13 -3.94
N LYS A 94 -12.33 5.35 -2.93
CA LYS A 94 -11.87 5.66 -1.59
C LYS A 94 -12.49 4.63 -0.67
N ILE A 95 -11.65 3.88 0.03
CA ILE A 95 -12.12 2.69 0.74
C ILE A 95 -11.36 2.52 2.05
N LEU A 96 -12.09 2.21 3.10
CA LEU A 96 -11.54 1.96 4.42
C LEU A 96 -11.53 0.48 4.71
N ILE A 97 -10.37 -0.05 5.01
CA ILE A 97 -10.16 -1.45 5.37
C ILE A 97 -9.87 -1.51 6.87
N GLY A 98 -10.43 -2.50 7.54
CA GLY A 98 -10.23 -2.65 8.98
C GLY A 98 -8.77 -2.86 9.35
N PRO A 99 -8.42 -2.65 10.63
CA PRO A 99 -7.00 -2.62 11.04
C PRO A 99 -6.28 -3.94 10.91
N GLU A 100 -6.98 -5.07 10.85
CA GLU A 100 -6.32 -6.35 10.59
C GLU A 100 -6.15 -6.66 9.11
N GLY A 101 -6.69 -5.80 8.24
CA GLY A 101 -6.54 -5.97 6.80
C GLY A 101 -7.42 -7.05 6.19
N ASN A 102 -8.42 -7.52 6.91
CA ASN A 102 -9.22 -8.66 6.46
C ASN A 102 -10.70 -8.33 6.25
N ARG A 103 -11.07 -7.06 6.28
CA ARG A 103 -12.47 -6.69 6.17
C ARG A 103 -12.60 -5.30 5.56
N VAL A 104 -13.43 -5.18 4.54
CA VAL A 104 -13.83 -3.87 4.00
C VAL A 104 -14.79 -3.26 5.01
N LYS A 105 -14.41 -2.14 5.60
CA LYS A 105 -15.29 -1.44 6.54
C LYS A 105 -16.26 -0.54 5.82
N GLU A 106 -15.79 0.16 4.80
CA GLU A 106 -16.65 1.10 4.11
C GLU A 106 -16.07 1.45 2.75
N VAL A 107 -16.90 1.41 1.72
CA VAL A 107 -16.57 2.01 0.44
C VAL A 107 -17.08 3.45 0.52
N ILE A 108 -16.17 4.38 0.75
CA ILE A 108 -16.54 5.78 0.97
C ILE A 108 -16.95 6.43 -0.35
N TYR A 109 -16.24 6.08 -1.42
CA TYR A 109 -16.55 6.62 -2.74
C TYR A 109 -16.09 5.63 -3.81
N ASN A 110 -16.87 5.50 -4.86
CA ASN A 110 -16.46 4.75 -6.05
C ASN A 110 -17.23 5.34 -7.22
N GLY A 111 -16.54 6.11 -8.05
CA GLY A 111 -17.23 6.78 -9.15
C GLY A 111 -16.28 7.63 -9.95
N THR A 112 -16.84 8.61 -10.66
CA THR A 112 -16.06 9.52 -11.46
C THR A 112 -15.01 10.23 -10.62
N PRO A 113 -13.79 10.39 -11.12
CA PRO A 113 -12.75 11.08 -10.35
C PRO A 113 -13.17 12.45 -9.89
N GLN A 114 -12.90 12.75 -8.63
CA GLN A 114 -13.24 14.01 -7.99
C GLN A 114 -12.11 15.02 -8.10
#